data_241ca1e190c65f6db36d37c14f6b2f3e
#
_entry.id   241ca1e190c65f6db36d37c14f6b2f3e
#
_cell.length_a   1.000
_cell.length_b   1.000
_cell.length_c   1.000
_cell.angle_alpha   90.00
_cell.angle_beta   90.00
_cell.angle_gamma   90.00
#
_symmetry.space_group_name_H-M   'P 1'
#
loop_
_entity.id
_entity.type
_entity.pdbx_description
1 polymer ?
#
loop_
_entity_poly.entity_id
_entity_poly.type
_entity_poly.pdbx_seq_one_letter_code
_entity_poly.pdbx_strand_id
1 'polypeptide(L)'
;MEKKPFVTLEQLKEIEKTYPTPFHIYDEKGFMENARKVNEAFSWNKGFREYFAVKAEPNPFIIKKLKEAGCGVDCSSYTELMIADKLGFRNDEIMFSSNETPAGEFKYCNDLGGIINLDDITMIDYMEVECGIPETVSCRYNPGGVFEVCNGIMDNPGDAKYGMTPEQIVEAFKILKAKGVKNFGIHAFLASNTVTNEYYPMLARTIFELAVKLEKETGADIKFINLSGGVGIPYRPDQEPNDIMAIGEGVRKVYEEILKPEGMDDIAIYTEMGRFMMGPYGALVTKAVHEKHIYKEYIGVDACAVNLMRPAMYGAYHHITVMGKEDQPKDHVYDVVGSLCENNDKFAVDRELPKIDMGDFIYIHDTGAHGFSMGYNYNGRLRSAELLLKEDGSVEMIRRAETPADYFATFDFSDIMK
;
A
#
# COMPACT_ATOMS: atom_id res chain seq x y z
N MET A 1 18.76 10.49 -4.54
CA MET A 1 18.17 10.63 -5.91
C MET A 1 17.39 11.94 -6.00
N GLU A 2 17.54 12.71 -7.08
CA GLU A 2 16.79 13.95 -7.28
C GLU A 2 15.29 13.62 -7.46
N LYS A 3 14.42 14.26 -6.67
CA LYS A 3 12.97 14.14 -6.78
C LYS A 3 12.46 15.10 -7.84
N LYS A 4 11.87 14.57 -8.91
CA LYS A 4 11.32 15.37 -10.01
C LYS A 4 9.81 15.17 -10.13
N PRO A 5 9.02 16.25 -10.27
CA PRO A 5 7.61 16.13 -10.65
C PRO A 5 7.47 15.43 -12.01
N PHE A 6 6.44 14.61 -12.15
CA PHE A 6 6.10 13.99 -13.45
C PHE A 6 5.14 14.86 -14.27
N VAL A 7 4.80 16.04 -13.78
CA VAL A 7 4.02 17.08 -14.48
C VAL A 7 4.79 18.39 -14.46
N THR A 8 4.60 19.23 -15.47
CA THR A 8 5.18 20.58 -15.55
C THR A 8 4.26 21.62 -14.92
N LEU A 9 4.78 22.81 -14.62
CA LEU A 9 3.98 23.94 -14.18
C LEU A 9 2.89 24.32 -15.19
N GLU A 10 3.20 24.30 -16.46
CA GLU A 10 2.25 24.62 -17.55
C GLU A 10 1.11 23.59 -17.60
N GLN A 11 1.42 22.30 -17.43
CA GLN A 11 0.38 21.27 -17.32
C GLN A 11 -0.50 21.49 -16.09
N LEU A 12 0.07 21.82 -14.93
CA LEU A 12 -0.72 22.10 -13.73
C LEU A 12 -1.65 23.30 -13.90
N LYS A 13 -1.18 24.37 -14.56
CA LYS A 13 -2.01 25.54 -14.89
C LYS A 13 -3.17 25.18 -15.83
N GLU A 14 -2.95 24.26 -16.76
CA GLU A 14 -4.01 23.80 -17.66
C GLU A 14 -5.01 22.89 -16.94
N ILE A 15 -4.52 21.96 -16.11
CA ILE A 15 -5.33 21.06 -15.29
C ILE A 15 -6.24 21.86 -14.37
N GLU A 16 -5.71 22.89 -13.71
CA GLU A 16 -6.45 23.71 -12.74
C GLU A 16 -7.66 24.42 -13.35
N LYS A 17 -7.64 24.74 -14.64
CA LYS A 17 -8.80 25.35 -15.31
C LYS A 17 -10.05 24.47 -15.24
N THR A 18 -9.85 23.15 -15.14
CA THR A 18 -10.95 22.16 -15.08
C THR A 18 -11.09 21.55 -13.69
N TYR A 19 -9.96 21.31 -13.02
CA TYR A 19 -9.89 20.62 -11.74
C TYR A 19 -9.15 21.48 -10.73
N PRO A 20 -9.88 22.23 -9.87
CA PRO A 20 -9.24 23.09 -8.88
C PRO A 20 -8.44 22.28 -7.84
N THR A 21 -7.39 22.91 -7.31
CA THR A 21 -6.62 22.36 -6.17
C THR A 21 -7.46 22.35 -4.89
N PRO A 22 -7.15 21.48 -3.90
CA PRO A 22 -6.15 20.42 -4.00
C PRO A 22 -6.67 19.21 -4.77
N PHE A 23 -5.77 18.45 -5.39
CA PHE A 23 -6.08 17.15 -5.99
C PHE A 23 -4.89 16.19 -5.88
N HIS A 24 -5.17 14.89 -5.85
CA HIS A 24 -4.15 13.88 -6.12
C HIS A 24 -4.05 13.66 -7.63
N ILE A 25 -2.84 13.42 -8.11
CA ILE A 25 -2.58 13.05 -9.51
C ILE A 25 -1.66 11.85 -9.56
N TYR A 26 -1.95 10.90 -10.48
CA TYR A 26 -1.20 9.67 -10.63
C TYR A 26 -0.62 9.56 -12.04
N ASP A 27 0.60 9.04 -12.16
CA ASP A 27 1.31 8.79 -13.42
C ASP A 27 1.04 7.36 -13.91
N GLU A 28 0.10 7.20 -14.87
CA GLU A 28 -0.24 5.89 -15.45
C GLU A 28 0.97 5.19 -16.04
N LYS A 29 1.77 5.91 -16.82
CA LYS A 29 2.97 5.34 -17.45
C LYS A 29 3.94 4.81 -16.40
N GLY A 30 4.24 5.61 -15.39
CA GLY A 30 5.20 5.26 -14.34
C GLY A 30 4.80 4.01 -13.56
N PHE A 31 3.57 3.93 -13.06
CA PHE A 31 3.16 2.75 -12.29
C PHE A 31 2.98 1.50 -13.15
N MET A 32 2.59 1.64 -14.42
CA MET A 32 2.49 0.50 -15.34
C MET A 32 3.88 -0.05 -15.73
N GLU A 33 4.86 0.81 -15.95
CA GLU A 33 6.25 0.39 -16.18
C GLU A 33 6.82 -0.31 -14.94
N ASN A 34 6.52 0.20 -13.73
CA ASN A 34 6.93 -0.42 -12.48
C ASN A 34 6.30 -1.80 -12.28
N ALA A 35 5.01 -1.95 -12.56
CA ALA A 35 4.32 -3.25 -12.47
C ALA A 35 4.94 -4.30 -13.42
N ARG A 36 5.29 -3.90 -14.65
CA ARG A 36 5.99 -4.78 -15.61
C ARG A 36 7.37 -5.17 -15.08
N LYS A 37 8.11 -4.21 -14.49
CA LYS A 37 9.45 -4.47 -13.93
C LYS A 37 9.40 -5.41 -12.73
N VAL A 38 8.38 -5.34 -11.88
CA VAL A 38 8.15 -6.29 -10.78
C VAL A 38 7.93 -7.70 -11.33
N ASN A 39 7.04 -7.85 -12.33
CA ASN A 39 6.80 -9.15 -12.97
C ASN A 39 8.07 -9.71 -13.64
N GLU A 40 8.90 -8.86 -14.26
CA GLU A 40 10.18 -9.25 -14.85
C GLU A 40 11.15 -9.76 -13.78
N ALA A 41 11.27 -9.07 -12.66
CA ALA A 41 12.20 -9.41 -11.57
C ALA A 41 11.96 -10.80 -10.97
N PHE A 42 10.70 -11.26 -11.00
CA PHE A 42 10.31 -12.57 -10.49
C PHE A 42 9.94 -13.59 -11.58
N SER A 43 10.19 -13.29 -12.85
CA SER A 43 9.84 -14.15 -14.00
C SER A 43 10.53 -15.53 -14.00
N TRP A 44 11.57 -15.70 -13.17
CA TRP A 44 12.23 -16.99 -12.93
C TRP A 44 11.32 -18.01 -12.21
N ASN A 45 10.31 -17.54 -11.45
CA ASN A 45 9.29 -18.38 -10.80
C ASN A 45 8.02 -18.38 -11.64
N LYS A 46 7.68 -19.55 -12.21
CA LYS A 46 6.54 -19.69 -13.15
C LYS A 46 5.18 -19.40 -12.52
N GLY A 47 5.09 -19.55 -11.19
CA GLY A 47 3.86 -19.30 -10.43
C GLY A 47 3.79 -17.89 -9.86
N PHE A 48 4.79 -17.04 -10.10
CA PHE A 48 4.84 -15.70 -9.52
C PHE A 48 3.57 -14.89 -9.82
N ARG A 49 3.10 -14.20 -8.78
CA ARG A 49 2.05 -13.17 -8.91
C ARG A 49 2.26 -12.05 -7.89
N GLU A 50 2.23 -10.83 -8.38
CA GLU A 50 2.05 -9.64 -7.53
C GLU A 50 0.56 -9.45 -7.26
N TYR A 51 0.17 -9.42 -6.00
CA TYR A 51 -1.16 -9.04 -5.55
C TYR A 51 -1.11 -7.59 -5.05
N PHE A 52 -1.62 -6.67 -5.84
CA PHE A 52 -1.62 -5.28 -5.42
C PHE A 52 -2.41 -5.10 -4.12
N ALA A 53 -1.75 -4.55 -3.07
CA ALA A 53 -2.42 -4.26 -1.80
C ALA A 53 -3.44 -3.13 -1.98
N VAL A 54 -4.73 -3.47 -2.03
CA VAL A 54 -5.83 -2.52 -2.32
C VAL A 54 -5.83 -1.35 -1.34
N LYS A 55 -5.54 -1.60 -0.07
CA LYS A 55 -5.42 -0.56 0.98
C LYS A 55 -4.46 0.58 0.66
N ALA A 56 -3.48 0.33 -0.21
CA ALA A 56 -2.50 1.35 -0.59
C ALA A 56 -3.13 2.43 -1.47
N GLU A 57 -3.97 2.04 -2.44
CA GLU A 57 -4.74 2.95 -3.31
C GLU A 57 -5.99 2.24 -3.85
N PRO A 58 -7.15 2.35 -3.16
CA PRO A 58 -8.37 1.61 -3.49
C PRO A 58 -9.17 2.26 -4.63
N ASN A 59 -8.50 2.79 -5.64
CA ASN A 59 -9.15 3.39 -6.79
C ASN A 59 -9.36 2.35 -7.90
N PRO A 60 -10.62 2.06 -8.31
CA PRO A 60 -10.91 1.00 -9.27
C PRO A 60 -10.30 1.25 -10.67
N PHE A 61 -10.08 2.50 -11.07
CA PHE A 61 -9.41 2.81 -12.34
C PHE A 61 -7.94 2.37 -12.33
N ILE A 62 -7.22 2.64 -11.23
CA ILE A 62 -5.83 2.23 -11.04
C ILE A 62 -5.73 0.71 -10.94
N ILE A 63 -6.58 0.08 -10.11
CA ILE A 63 -6.58 -1.38 -9.92
C ILE A 63 -6.88 -2.11 -11.23
N LYS A 64 -7.79 -1.57 -12.05
CA LYS A 64 -8.06 -2.11 -13.40
C LYS A 64 -6.81 -2.10 -14.28
N LYS A 65 -6.02 -1.02 -14.24
CA LYS A 65 -4.75 -0.94 -14.99
C LYS A 65 -3.72 -1.94 -14.48
N LEU A 66 -3.59 -2.10 -13.17
CA LEU A 66 -2.70 -3.11 -12.59
C LEU A 66 -3.14 -4.54 -12.95
N LYS A 67 -4.46 -4.81 -13.06
CA LYS A 67 -4.97 -6.07 -13.60
C LYS A 67 -4.50 -6.32 -15.03
N GLU A 68 -4.53 -5.28 -15.89
CA GLU A 68 -4.03 -5.36 -17.27
C GLU A 68 -2.51 -5.69 -17.31
N ALA A 69 -1.76 -5.33 -16.26
CA ALA A 69 -0.35 -5.71 -16.09
C ALA A 69 -0.15 -7.12 -15.49
N GLY A 70 -1.22 -7.87 -15.20
CA GLY A 70 -1.16 -9.22 -14.66
C GLY A 70 -1.17 -9.32 -13.13
N CYS A 71 -1.41 -8.21 -12.42
CA CYS A 71 -1.53 -8.23 -10.96
C CYS A 71 -2.85 -8.85 -10.51
N GLY A 72 -2.81 -9.62 -9.41
CA GLY A 72 -3.96 -9.90 -8.57
C GLY A 72 -4.22 -8.75 -7.59
N VAL A 73 -5.10 -9.00 -6.62
CA VAL A 73 -5.41 -8.04 -5.54
C VAL A 73 -5.31 -8.69 -4.17
N ASP A 74 -4.67 -8.00 -3.24
CA ASP A 74 -4.73 -8.29 -1.81
C ASP A 74 -5.78 -7.40 -1.17
N CYS A 75 -6.89 -8.00 -0.70
CA CYS A 75 -8.01 -7.34 -0.05
C CYS A 75 -7.96 -7.58 1.46
N SER A 76 -8.33 -6.57 2.25
CA SER A 76 -8.33 -6.63 3.72
C SER A 76 -9.69 -6.29 4.34
N SER A 77 -10.73 -6.11 3.52
CA SER A 77 -12.08 -5.76 3.98
C SER A 77 -13.17 -6.13 2.97
N TYR A 78 -14.41 -6.11 3.44
CA TYR A 78 -15.60 -6.35 2.62
C TYR A 78 -15.68 -5.42 1.40
N THR A 79 -15.40 -4.13 1.59
CA THR A 79 -15.48 -3.13 0.51
C THR A 79 -14.35 -3.27 -0.50
N GLU A 80 -13.17 -3.72 -0.09
CA GLU A 80 -12.09 -4.05 -1.01
C GLU A 80 -12.42 -5.28 -1.85
N LEU A 81 -13.04 -6.31 -1.26
CA LEU A 81 -13.59 -7.45 -2.01
C LEU A 81 -14.68 -7.02 -3.01
N MET A 82 -15.52 -6.04 -2.66
CA MET A 82 -16.50 -5.47 -3.61
C MET A 82 -15.82 -4.79 -4.81
N ILE A 83 -14.71 -4.10 -4.61
CA ILE A 83 -13.93 -3.53 -5.72
C ILE A 83 -13.38 -4.66 -6.60
N ALA A 84 -12.79 -5.68 -6.00
CA ALA A 84 -12.29 -6.84 -6.72
C ALA A 84 -13.39 -7.53 -7.54
N ASP A 85 -14.56 -7.76 -6.94
CA ASP A 85 -15.73 -8.35 -7.60
C ASP A 85 -16.19 -7.51 -8.80
N LYS A 86 -16.35 -6.21 -8.63
CA LYS A 86 -16.77 -5.27 -9.68
C LYS A 86 -15.78 -5.20 -10.85
N LEU A 87 -14.50 -5.37 -10.58
CA LEU A 87 -13.44 -5.41 -11.59
C LEU A 87 -13.24 -6.82 -12.20
N GLY A 88 -14.04 -7.79 -11.76
CA GLY A 88 -14.03 -9.15 -12.31
C GLY A 88 -12.82 -9.99 -11.91
N PHE A 89 -12.19 -9.70 -10.77
CA PHE A 89 -11.22 -10.62 -10.18
C PHE A 89 -11.94 -11.85 -9.63
N ARG A 90 -11.34 -13.03 -9.79
CA ARG A 90 -11.90 -14.31 -9.34
C ARG A 90 -10.79 -15.30 -8.98
N ASN A 91 -11.16 -16.24 -8.13
CA ASN A 91 -10.31 -17.36 -7.75
C ASN A 91 -8.96 -16.89 -7.19
N ASP A 92 -7.89 -17.49 -7.67
CA ASP A 92 -6.51 -17.20 -7.29
C ASP A 92 -6.00 -15.81 -7.71
N GLU A 93 -6.83 -14.98 -8.34
CA GLU A 93 -6.52 -13.55 -8.54
C GLU A 93 -6.77 -12.72 -7.26
N ILE A 94 -7.43 -13.26 -6.24
CA ILE A 94 -7.77 -12.59 -4.98
C ILE A 94 -7.06 -13.27 -3.83
N MET A 95 -6.21 -12.51 -3.11
CA MET A 95 -5.74 -12.80 -1.77
C MET A 95 -6.58 -12.00 -0.78
N PHE A 96 -6.98 -12.61 0.33
CA PHE A 96 -7.71 -11.94 1.39
C PHE A 96 -6.94 -12.06 2.70
N SER A 97 -6.22 -11.00 3.04
CA SER A 97 -5.37 -10.89 4.22
C SER A 97 -5.97 -9.90 5.21
N SER A 98 -7.04 -10.31 5.88
CA SER A 98 -7.68 -9.55 6.96
C SER A 98 -7.14 -9.96 8.32
N ASN A 99 -7.17 -9.03 9.27
CA ASN A 99 -6.92 -9.30 10.70
C ASN A 99 -8.29 -9.45 11.39
N GLU A 100 -8.50 -9.31 12.64
CA GLU A 100 -9.79 -9.26 13.35
C GLU A 100 -11.05 -9.28 12.42
N THR A 101 -11.17 -10.32 11.59
CA THR A 101 -12.08 -10.37 10.41
C THR A 101 -13.55 -10.28 10.81
N PRO A 102 -14.30 -9.27 10.37
CA PRO A 102 -15.73 -9.15 10.62
C PRO A 102 -16.55 -10.25 9.93
N ALA A 103 -17.79 -10.45 10.43
CA ALA A 103 -18.72 -11.42 9.87
C ALA A 103 -19.02 -11.16 8.39
N GLY A 104 -19.12 -12.25 7.61
CA GLY A 104 -19.47 -12.22 6.19
C GLY A 104 -18.27 -11.98 5.24
N GLU A 105 -17.12 -11.57 5.73
CA GLU A 105 -15.96 -11.28 4.87
C GLU A 105 -15.31 -12.57 4.34
N PHE A 106 -15.11 -13.59 5.17
CA PHE A 106 -14.64 -14.91 4.72
C PHE A 106 -15.60 -15.54 3.73
N LYS A 107 -16.91 -15.44 4.01
CA LYS A 107 -17.91 -15.94 3.09
C LYS A 107 -17.83 -15.25 1.73
N TYR A 108 -17.73 -13.92 1.71
CA TYR A 108 -17.67 -13.19 0.44
C TYR A 108 -16.39 -13.51 -0.34
N CYS A 109 -15.24 -13.59 0.32
CA CYS A 109 -14.00 -14.03 -0.32
C CYS A 109 -14.15 -15.43 -0.92
N ASN A 110 -14.69 -16.38 -0.14
CA ASN A 110 -14.90 -17.76 -0.60
C ASN A 110 -15.90 -17.86 -1.77
N ASP A 111 -16.97 -17.05 -1.75
CA ASP A 111 -17.94 -16.98 -2.86
C ASP A 111 -17.30 -16.47 -4.17
N LEU A 112 -16.26 -15.64 -4.07
CA LEU A 112 -15.45 -15.20 -5.22
C LEU A 112 -14.36 -16.21 -5.64
N GLY A 113 -14.17 -17.29 -4.85
CA GLY A 113 -13.11 -18.26 -5.02
C GLY A 113 -11.73 -17.77 -4.57
N GLY A 114 -11.66 -16.66 -3.84
CA GLY A 114 -10.40 -16.07 -3.38
C GLY A 114 -9.69 -16.91 -2.32
N ILE A 115 -8.40 -16.66 -2.14
CA ILE A 115 -7.56 -17.35 -1.18
C ILE A 115 -7.66 -16.63 0.18
N ILE A 116 -8.15 -17.33 1.20
CA ILE A 116 -8.20 -16.81 2.57
C ILE A 116 -6.86 -17.03 3.24
N ASN A 117 -6.29 -15.96 3.80
CA ASN A 117 -5.09 -15.98 4.63
C ASN A 117 -5.49 -15.77 6.09
N LEU A 118 -5.33 -16.80 6.92
CA LEU A 118 -5.69 -16.79 8.34
C LEU A 118 -4.59 -16.12 9.16
N ASP A 119 -4.96 -15.10 9.91
CA ASP A 119 -4.03 -14.35 10.76
C ASP A 119 -3.74 -15.06 12.08
N ASP A 120 -4.71 -15.83 12.62
CA ASP A 120 -4.59 -16.57 13.88
C ASP A 120 -5.24 -17.95 13.79
N ILE A 121 -4.77 -18.89 14.63
CA ILE A 121 -5.28 -20.27 14.68
C ILE A 121 -6.76 -20.34 15.05
N THR A 122 -7.26 -19.42 15.88
CA THR A 122 -8.68 -19.35 16.30
C THR A 122 -9.62 -19.02 15.15
N MET A 123 -9.10 -18.42 14.08
CA MET A 123 -9.88 -18.11 12.87
C MET A 123 -10.27 -19.35 12.07
N ILE A 124 -9.66 -20.51 12.30
CA ILE A 124 -10.00 -21.76 11.60
C ILE A 124 -11.48 -22.13 11.85
N ASP A 125 -11.88 -22.19 13.11
CA ASP A 125 -13.25 -22.55 13.47
C ASP A 125 -14.24 -21.46 13.04
N TYR A 126 -13.83 -20.19 13.13
CA TYR A 126 -14.63 -19.07 12.66
C TYR A 126 -14.86 -19.13 11.14
N MET A 127 -13.81 -19.37 10.35
CA MET A 127 -13.91 -19.54 8.90
C MET A 127 -14.82 -20.72 8.54
N GLU A 128 -14.68 -21.88 9.24
CA GLU A 128 -15.52 -23.06 9.01
C GLU A 128 -17.01 -22.76 9.19
N VAL A 129 -17.35 -21.97 10.22
CA VAL A 129 -18.74 -21.54 10.47
C VAL A 129 -19.25 -20.57 9.39
N GLU A 130 -18.41 -19.63 8.96
CA GLU A 130 -18.79 -18.58 8.00
C GLU A 130 -18.94 -19.10 6.57
N CYS A 131 -18.05 -19.98 6.11
CA CYS A 131 -18.02 -20.39 4.71
C CYS A 131 -17.62 -21.85 4.47
N GLY A 132 -17.46 -22.65 5.51
CA GLY A 132 -16.87 -23.99 5.40
C GLY A 132 -15.35 -23.94 5.28
N ILE A 133 -14.75 -25.08 4.95
CA ILE A 133 -13.30 -25.20 4.77
C ILE A 133 -12.98 -25.16 3.27
N PRO A 134 -12.30 -24.10 2.79
CA PRO A 134 -11.85 -24.02 1.40
C PRO A 134 -10.81 -25.08 1.07
N GLU A 135 -10.68 -25.43 -0.20
CA GLU A 135 -9.65 -26.36 -0.67
C GLU A 135 -8.23 -25.78 -0.54
N THR A 136 -8.11 -24.47 -0.65
CA THR A 136 -6.85 -23.71 -0.57
C THR A 136 -6.94 -22.68 0.57
N VAL A 137 -6.00 -22.75 1.52
CA VAL A 137 -5.92 -21.83 2.66
C VAL A 137 -4.46 -21.42 2.89
N SER A 138 -4.25 -20.17 3.24
CA SER A 138 -2.96 -19.63 3.67
C SER A 138 -2.98 -19.32 5.18
N CYS A 139 -1.84 -19.43 5.83
CA CYS A 139 -1.65 -19.03 7.23
C CYS A 139 -0.54 -18.00 7.34
N ARG A 140 -0.79 -16.95 8.12
CA ARG A 140 0.19 -15.91 8.39
C ARG A 140 1.11 -16.31 9.53
N TYR A 141 2.40 -16.28 9.27
CA TYR A 141 3.46 -16.61 10.20
C TYR A 141 4.01 -15.37 10.90
N ASN A 142 4.27 -15.49 12.20
CA ASN A 142 5.00 -14.52 13.00
C ASN A 142 6.17 -15.24 13.73
N PRO A 143 7.43 -14.96 13.38
CA PRO A 143 8.58 -15.60 14.01
C PRO A 143 8.81 -15.12 15.44
N GLY A 144 8.14 -14.05 15.90
CA GLY A 144 8.44 -13.38 17.16
C GLY A 144 9.78 -12.63 17.15
N GLY A 145 10.17 -12.09 18.30
CA GLY A 145 11.47 -11.43 18.50
C GLY A 145 11.63 -10.12 17.72
N VAL A 146 12.85 -9.85 17.31
CA VAL A 146 13.25 -8.64 16.58
C VAL A 146 13.67 -9.03 15.17
N PHE A 147 13.19 -8.29 14.16
CA PHE A 147 13.60 -8.43 12.77
C PHE A 147 14.59 -7.31 12.42
N GLU A 148 15.79 -7.65 11.98
CA GLU A 148 16.95 -6.73 11.87
C GLU A 148 16.71 -5.50 10.98
N VAL A 149 15.81 -5.62 9.98
CA VAL A 149 15.51 -4.52 9.04
C VAL A 149 14.26 -3.70 9.40
N CYS A 150 13.74 -3.86 10.62
CA CYS A 150 12.64 -3.02 11.12
C CYS A 150 13.08 -1.56 11.26
N ASN A 151 12.17 -0.62 10.94
CA ASN A 151 12.45 0.81 10.87
C ASN A 151 11.49 1.68 11.71
N GLY A 152 10.73 1.07 12.61
CA GLY A 152 9.80 1.76 13.51
C GLY A 152 8.46 2.20 12.87
N ILE A 153 8.22 1.93 11.58
CA ILE A 153 6.89 2.13 10.96
C ILE A 153 5.92 1.04 11.39
N MET A 154 6.45 -0.14 11.66
CA MET A 154 5.74 -1.29 12.20
C MET A 154 6.52 -1.83 13.39
N ASP A 155 5.84 -2.33 14.42
CA ASP A 155 6.44 -2.98 15.56
C ASP A 155 7.27 -4.20 15.15
N ASN A 156 8.24 -4.57 15.97
CA ASN A 156 8.95 -5.84 15.80
C ASN A 156 7.96 -7.02 15.85
N PRO A 157 8.27 -8.15 15.21
CA PRO A 157 7.36 -9.31 15.22
C PRO A 157 6.87 -9.74 16.61
N GLY A 158 7.72 -9.63 17.65
CA GLY A 158 7.35 -9.96 19.02
C GLY A 158 6.30 -9.05 19.66
N ASP A 159 6.12 -7.84 19.16
CA ASP A 159 5.15 -6.84 19.64
C ASP A 159 4.01 -6.60 18.64
N ALA A 160 4.15 -7.11 17.41
CA ALA A 160 3.15 -6.94 16.35
C ALA A 160 1.91 -7.81 16.60
N LYS A 161 0.73 -7.27 16.30
CA LYS A 161 -0.56 -7.96 16.51
C LYS A 161 -0.86 -9.06 15.49
N TYR A 162 0.08 -9.42 14.62
CA TYR A 162 -0.16 -10.22 13.41
C TYR A 162 0.49 -11.60 13.48
N GLY A 163 -0.25 -12.62 13.04
CA GLY A 163 0.28 -13.91 12.64
C GLY A 163 0.46 -14.92 13.76
N MET A 164 0.56 -16.18 13.39
CA MET A 164 0.69 -17.34 14.26
C MET A 164 2.14 -17.55 14.67
N THR A 165 2.36 -17.94 15.94
CA THR A 165 3.68 -18.35 16.43
C THR A 165 4.18 -19.62 15.72
N PRO A 166 5.50 -19.97 15.87
CA PRO A 166 6.04 -21.21 15.30
C PRO A 166 5.29 -22.47 15.69
N GLU A 167 4.75 -22.53 16.91
CA GLU A 167 3.97 -23.66 17.42
C GLU A 167 2.54 -23.66 16.86
N GLN A 168 1.91 -22.47 16.85
CA GLN A 168 0.54 -22.32 16.35
C GLN A 168 0.43 -22.65 14.88
N ILE A 169 1.38 -22.24 14.02
CA ILE A 169 1.29 -22.49 12.58
C ILE A 169 1.42 -23.99 12.26
N VAL A 170 2.26 -24.73 12.99
CA VAL A 170 2.36 -26.21 12.86
C VAL A 170 1.04 -26.85 13.23
N GLU A 171 0.42 -26.44 14.32
CA GLU A 171 -0.87 -26.98 14.77
C GLU A 171 -2.00 -26.59 13.81
N ALA A 172 -2.03 -25.33 13.33
CA ALA A 172 -3.00 -24.89 12.32
C ALA A 172 -2.95 -25.73 11.04
N PHE A 173 -1.76 -26.03 10.53
CA PHE A 173 -1.57 -26.88 9.36
C PHE A 173 -2.12 -28.32 9.59
N LYS A 174 -1.89 -28.90 10.78
CA LYS A 174 -2.45 -30.22 11.14
C LYS A 174 -3.98 -30.19 11.19
N ILE A 175 -4.55 -29.17 11.84
CA ILE A 175 -6.01 -29.01 11.95
C ILE A 175 -6.64 -28.81 10.55
N LEU A 176 -6.11 -27.89 9.75
CA LEU A 176 -6.61 -27.61 8.41
C LEU A 176 -6.53 -28.83 7.51
N LYS A 177 -5.43 -29.60 7.56
CA LYS A 177 -5.27 -30.84 6.82
C LYS A 177 -6.29 -31.90 7.26
N ALA A 178 -6.52 -32.06 8.56
CA ALA A 178 -7.54 -32.97 9.08
C ALA A 178 -8.96 -32.55 8.67
N LYS A 179 -9.22 -31.24 8.52
CA LYS A 179 -10.48 -30.68 8.02
C LYS A 179 -10.63 -30.75 6.49
N GLY A 180 -9.60 -31.18 5.73
CA GLY A 180 -9.67 -31.46 4.30
C GLY A 180 -9.05 -30.42 3.37
N VAL A 181 -8.32 -29.44 3.88
CA VAL A 181 -7.51 -28.52 3.05
C VAL A 181 -6.48 -29.33 2.26
N LYS A 182 -6.36 -29.05 0.96
CA LYS A 182 -5.45 -29.74 0.06
C LYS A 182 -4.23 -28.91 -0.29
N ASN A 183 -4.44 -27.62 -0.55
CA ASN A 183 -3.41 -26.69 -0.99
C ASN A 183 -3.12 -25.68 0.13
N PHE A 184 -1.87 -25.60 0.55
CA PHE A 184 -1.47 -24.73 1.64
C PHE A 184 -0.64 -23.56 1.12
N GLY A 185 -0.85 -22.38 1.72
CA GLY A 185 0.00 -21.22 1.57
C GLY A 185 0.64 -20.81 2.89
N ILE A 186 1.77 -20.14 2.81
CA ILE A 186 2.42 -19.49 3.93
C ILE A 186 2.57 -18.00 3.60
N HIS A 187 2.23 -17.14 4.54
CA HIS A 187 2.32 -15.70 4.42
C HIS A 187 3.11 -15.13 5.61
N ALA A 188 3.94 -14.11 5.41
CA ALA A 188 4.49 -13.31 6.49
C ALA A 188 4.74 -11.87 6.05
N PHE A 189 4.49 -10.94 6.97
CA PHE A 189 4.75 -9.50 6.81
C PHE A 189 5.45 -8.98 8.04
N LEU A 190 6.76 -8.74 7.97
CA LEU A 190 7.61 -8.48 9.13
C LEU A 190 8.10 -7.03 9.22
N ALA A 191 8.02 -6.26 8.14
CA ALA A 191 8.44 -4.86 8.12
C ALA A 191 7.68 -4.05 7.07
N SER A 192 7.71 -2.72 7.17
CA SER A 192 7.08 -1.81 6.22
C SER A 192 8.03 -0.70 5.82
N ASN A 193 8.03 -0.33 4.54
CA ASN A 193 8.90 0.68 3.95
C ASN A 193 10.39 0.45 4.21
N THR A 194 10.87 -0.75 4.00
CA THR A 194 12.30 -1.06 4.08
C THR A 194 13.01 -0.54 2.83
N VAL A 195 14.02 0.31 3.03
CA VAL A 195 14.82 0.88 1.95
C VAL A 195 16.16 0.12 1.90
N THR A 196 16.07 -1.18 1.60
CA THR A 196 17.18 -2.09 1.42
C THR A 196 16.79 -3.27 0.53
N ASN A 197 17.71 -3.74 -0.30
CA ASN A 197 17.49 -4.90 -1.15
C ASN A 197 17.51 -6.23 -0.38
N GLU A 198 17.90 -6.22 0.90
CA GLU A 198 18.08 -7.43 1.71
C GLU A 198 16.78 -7.94 2.34
N TYR A 199 15.75 -7.09 2.44
CA TYR A 199 14.51 -7.43 3.16
C TYR A 199 13.84 -8.71 2.65
N TYR A 200 13.51 -8.77 1.36
CA TYR A 200 12.86 -9.97 0.80
C TYR A 200 13.75 -11.21 0.80
N PRO A 201 15.03 -11.17 0.46
CA PRO A 201 15.92 -12.33 0.63
C PRO A 201 15.95 -12.86 2.07
N MET A 202 16.03 -11.99 3.08
CA MET A 202 15.99 -12.39 4.50
C MET A 202 14.64 -13.00 4.91
N LEU A 203 13.55 -12.35 4.51
CA LEU A 203 12.19 -12.86 4.73
C LEU A 203 11.99 -14.21 4.04
N ALA A 204 12.41 -14.33 2.77
CA ALA A 204 12.34 -15.56 1.99
C ALA A 204 13.07 -16.70 2.70
N ARG A 205 14.29 -16.48 3.20
CA ARG A 205 15.03 -17.50 3.96
C ARG A 205 14.22 -18.01 5.15
N THR A 206 13.70 -17.09 5.96
CA THR A 206 12.89 -17.43 7.14
C THR A 206 11.66 -18.29 6.79
N ILE A 207 10.94 -17.90 5.72
CA ILE A 207 9.69 -18.60 5.35
C ILE A 207 9.98 -19.90 4.60
N PHE A 208 11.04 -19.96 3.79
CA PHE A 208 11.39 -21.17 3.04
C PHE A 208 11.88 -22.28 4.00
N GLU A 209 12.67 -21.94 5.01
CA GLU A 209 13.06 -22.88 6.09
C GLU A 209 11.81 -23.37 6.85
N LEU A 210 10.86 -22.47 7.14
CA LEU A 210 9.58 -22.83 7.74
C LEU A 210 8.76 -23.77 6.83
N ALA A 211 8.70 -23.50 5.53
CA ALA A 211 7.97 -24.34 4.57
C ALA A 211 8.49 -25.77 4.56
N VAL A 212 9.81 -25.94 4.48
CA VAL A 212 10.47 -27.26 4.57
C VAL A 212 10.12 -27.99 5.87
N LYS A 213 10.14 -27.27 6.99
CA LYS A 213 9.75 -27.81 8.31
C LYS A 213 8.29 -28.25 8.32
N LEU A 214 7.37 -27.39 7.86
CA LEU A 214 5.92 -27.65 7.87
C LEU A 214 5.58 -28.87 7.00
N GLU A 215 6.15 -28.97 5.81
CA GLU A 215 5.94 -30.13 4.95
C GLU A 215 6.41 -31.43 5.63
N LYS A 216 7.61 -31.45 6.22
CA LYS A 216 8.16 -32.61 6.93
C LYS A 216 7.35 -33.01 8.16
N GLU A 217 6.86 -32.04 8.95
CA GLU A 217 6.15 -32.31 10.21
C GLU A 217 4.66 -32.63 10.01
N THR A 218 4.02 -32.06 8.97
CA THR A 218 2.57 -32.16 8.79
C THR A 218 2.19 -32.93 7.52
N GLY A 219 3.11 -33.07 6.57
CA GLY A 219 2.86 -33.60 5.25
C GLY A 219 1.86 -32.74 4.46
N ALA A 220 1.75 -31.45 4.75
CA ALA A 220 0.92 -30.51 4.02
C ALA A 220 1.53 -30.24 2.63
N ASP A 221 0.69 -30.13 1.60
CA ASP A 221 1.12 -29.79 0.25
C ASP A 221 1.15 -28.27 0.08
N ILE A 222 2.34 -27.69 0.21
CA ILE A 222 2.55 -26.23 0.13
C ILE A 222 2.66 -25.83 -1.33
N LYS A 223 1.72 -25.02 -1.81
CA LYS A 223 1.62 -24.56 -3.21
C LYS A 223 2.19 -23.19 -3.46
N PHE A 224 2.19 -22.33 -2.46
CA PHE A 224 2.72 -20.98 -2.60
C PHE A 224 3.26 -20.43 -1.29
N ILE A 225 4.17 -19.49 -1.43
CA ILE A 225 4.71 -18.69 -0.34
C ILE A 225 4.53 -17.21 -0.70
N ASN A 226 3.85 -16.48 0.19
CA ASN A 226 3.56 -15.08 0.04
C ASN A 226 4.49 -14.24 0.91
N LEU A 227 5.38 -13.50 0.27
CA LEU A 227 6.32 -12.58 0.90
C LEU A 227 5.67 -11.25 1.32
N SER A 228 4.36 -11.10 1.04
CA SER A 228 3.57 -9.91 1.35
C SER A 228 4.18 -8.62 0.77
N GLY A 229 4.03 -7.50 1.46
CA GLY A 229 4.61 -6.21 1.11
C GLY A 229 5.92 -5.92 1.85
N GLY A 230 6.14 -4.64 2.14
CA GLY A 230 7.27 -4.19 2.95
C GLY A 230 8.37 -3.50 2.19
N VAL A 231 8.59 -3.82 0.91
CA VAL A 231 9.54 -3.11 0.05
C VAL A 231 9.16 -1.63 -0.01
N GLY A 232 10.12 -0.80 0.39
CA GLY A 232 9.92 0.64 0.54
C GLY A 232 10.35 1.45 -0.67
N ILE A 233 10.15 2.75 -0.52
CA ILE A 233 10.59 3.77 -1.48
C ILE A 233 11.44 4.83 -0.76
N PRO A 234 12.37 5.48 -1.44
CA PRO A 234 13.14 6.57 -0.87
C PRO A 234 12.25 7.82 -0.81
N TYR A 235 11.69 8.14 0.34
CA TYR A 235 10.95 9.41 0.52
C TYR A 235 11.89 10.62 0.54
N ARG A 236 13.11 10.46 1.07
CA ARG A 236 14.11 11.53 1.18
C ARG A 236 15.06 11.50 -0.03
N PRO A 237 15.53 12.67 -0.50
CA PRO A 237 16.47 12.74 -1.63
C PRO A 237 17.82 12.05 -1.38
N ASP A 238 18.23 11.91 -0.12
CA ASP A 238 19.48 11.28 0.33
C ASP A 238 19.39 9.75 0.48
N GLN A 239 18.19 9.17 0.32
CA GLN A 239 18.00 7.72 0.32
C GLN A 239 18.24 7.12 -1.06
N GLU A 240 18.82 5.91 -1.09
CA GLU A 240 18.95 5.14 -2.31
C GLU A 240 17.68 4.31 -2.58
N PRO A 241 17.23 4.22 -3.83
CA PRO A 241 16.07 3.42 -4.18
C PRO A 241 16.37 1.92 -4.10
N ASN A 242 15.36 1.14 -3.75
CA ASN A 242 15.43 -0.31 -3.90
C ASN A 242 15.55 -0.70 -5.38
N ASP A 243 16.38 -1.70 -5.67
CA ASP A 243 16.47 -2.35 -6.97
C ASP A 243 15.67 -3.65 -6.96
N ILE A 244 14.49 -3.63 -7.57
CA ILE A 244 13.60 -4.80 -7.59
C ILE A 244 14.20 -5.99 -8.36
N MET A 245 15.08 -5.74 -9.35
CA MET A 245 15.77 -6.81 -10.06
C MET A 245 16.78 -7.51 -9.14
N ALA A 246 17.53 -6.74 -8.37
CA ALA A 246 18.44 -7.28 -7.35
C ALA A 246 17.70 -8.04 -6.25
N ILE A 247 16.54 -7.52 -5.83
CA ILE A 247 15.64 -8.18 -4.86
C ILE A 247 15.16 -9.52 -5.42
N GLY A 248 14.62 -9.54 -6.65
CA GLY A 248 14.13 -10.76 -7.30
C GLY A 248 15.22 -11.83 -7.45
N GLU A 249 16.42 -11.44 -7.84
CA GLU A 249 17.59 -12.34 -7.92
C GLU A 249 18.03 -12.83 -6.53
N GLY A 250 17.95 -11.97 -5.51
CA GLY A 250 18.22 -12.36 -4.11
C GLY A 250 17.27 -13.44 -3.61
N VAL A 251 15.98 -13.26 -3.85
CA VAL A 251 14.94 -14.27 -3.50
C VAL A 251 15.17 -15.57 -4.28
N ARG A 252 15.49 -15.48 -5.58
CA ARG A 252 15.81 -16.65 -6.40
C ARG A 252 16.94 -17.49 -5.83
N LYS A 253 18.04 -16.86 -5.42
CA LYS A 253 19.17 -17.57 -4.81
C LYS A 253 18.77 -18.34 -3.57
N VAL A 254 17.97 -17.72 -2.70
CA VAL A 254 17.45 -18.38 -1.48
C VAL A 254 16.51 -19.54 -1.83
N TYR A 255 15.68 -19.38 -2.86
CA TYR A 255 14.80 -20.43 -3.37
C TYR A 255 15.59 -21.64 -3.87
N GLU A 256 16.62 -21.40 -4.68
CA GLU A 256 17.49 -22.44 -5.21
C GLU A 256 18.35 -23.13 -4.11
N GLU A 257 18.68 -22.40 -3.05
CA GLU A 257 19.43 -22.91 -1.90
C GLU A 257 18.60 -23.79 -0.96
N ILE A 258 17.34 -23.40 -0.68
CA ILE A 258 16.54 -24.02 0.39
C ILE A 258 15.45 -24.95 -0.17
N LEU A 259 14.62 -24.49 -1.10
CA LEU A 259 13.45 -25.23 -1.55
C LEU A 259 13.81 -26.28 -2.60
N LYS A 260 14.63 -25.93 -3.56
CA LYS A 260 14.97 -26.81 -4.68
C LYS A 260 15.66 -28.13 -4.24
N PRO A 261 16.59 -28.17 -3.28
CA PRO A 261 17.20 -29.41 -2.80
C PRO A 261 16.21 -30.35 -2.10
N GLU A 262 15.12 -29.81 -1.55
CA GLU A 262 14.06 -30.57 -0.88
C GLU A 262 12.96 -31.06 -1.84
N GLY A 263 13.10 -30.77 -3.15
CA GLY A 263 12.11 -31.14 -4.16
C GLY A 263 10.86 -30.24 -4.20
N MET A 264 10.95 -29.05 -3.59
CA MET A 264 9.89 -28.04 -3.48
C MET A 264 10.06 -26.93 -4.54
N ASP A 265 10.48 -27.30 -5.76
CA ASP A 265 10.84 -26.36 -6.84
C ASP A 265 9.65 -25.93 -7.72
N ASP A 266 8.44 -26.35 -7.37
CA ASP A 266 7.17 -25.95 -7.99
C ASP A 266 6.36 -24.93 -7.17
N ILE A 267 6.86 -24.54 -6.00
CA ILE A 267 6.19 -23.55 -5.12
C ILE A 267 6.14 -22.19 -5.80
N ALA A 268 4.93 -21.63 -5.90
CA ALA A 268 4.72 -20.26 -6.39
C ALA A 268 5.15 -19.22 -5.36
N ILE A 269 5.74 -18.12 -5.84
CA ILE A 269 6.07 -16.95 -5.00
C ILE A 269 5.06 -15.85 -5.25
N TYR A 270 4.46 -15.35 -4.17
CA TYR A 270 3.52 -14.23 -4.18
C TYR A 270 4.10 -13.04 -3.43
N THR A 271 3.69 -11.85 -3.85
CA THR A 271 4.02 -10.58 -3.20
C THR A 271 2.77 -9.71 -3.10
N GLU A 272 2.72 -8.81 -2.09
CA GLU A 272 1.58 -7.90 -1.84
C GLU A 272 2.08 -6.45 -1.70
N MET A 273 2.81 -5.98 -2.71
CA MET A 273 3.40 -4.65 -2.66
C MET A 273 2.35 -3.58 -2.98
N GLY A 274 2.17 -2.63 -2.06
CA GLY A 274 1.34 -1.45 -2.30
C GLY A 274 2.20 -0.20 -2.51
N ARG A 275 3.02 0.11 -1.50
CA ARG A 275 3.87 1.31 -1.50
C ARG A 275 4.87 1.34 -2.66
N PHE A 276 5.58 0.25 -2.88
CA PHE A 276 6.53 0.14 -3.97
C PHE A 276 5.85 0.27 -5.34
N MET A 277 4.64 -0.27 -5.46
CA MET A 277 3.88 -0.24 -6.71
C MET A 277 3.42 1.17 -7.09
N MET A 278 2.92 1.95 -6.13
CA MET A 278 2.20 3.20 -6.41
C MET A 278 2.84 4.46 -5.82
N GLY A 279 3.59 4.34 -4.72
CA GLY A 279 4.05 5.50 -3.95
C GLY A 279 4.69 6.61 -4.78
N PRO A 280 5.74 6.34 -5.59
CA PRO A 280 6.43 7.35 -6.39
C PRO A 280 5.59 7.92 -7.54
N TYR A 281 4.53 7.24 -7.92
CA TYR A 281 3.69 7.55 -9.08
C TYR A 281 2.42 8.31 -8.72
N GLY A 282 2.37 8.93 -7.57
CA GLY A 282 1.30 9.84 -7.16
C GLY A 282 1.83 11.04 -6.40
N ALA A 283 1.15 12.16 -6.58
CA ALA A 283 1.45 13.42 -5.91
C ALA A 283 0.18 14.11 -5.42
N LEU A 284 0.29 14.84 -4.32
CA LEU A 284 -0.71 15.81 -3.89
C LEU A 284 -0.30 17.18 -4.41
N VAL A 285 -1.14 17.78 -5.24
CA VAL A 285 -0.96 19.14 -5.76
C VAL A 285 -1.87 20.09 -4.99
N THR A 286 -1.28 21.14 -4.46
CA THR A 286 -1.96 22.17 -3.66
C THR A 286 -1.40 23.54 -3.96
N LYS A 287 -2.03 24.61 -3.50
CA LYS A 287 -1.57 25.98 -3.70
C LYS A 287 -1.30 26.70 -2.38
N ALA A 288 -0.30 27.54 -2.38
CA ALA A 288 -0.06 28.49 -1.30
C ALA A 288 -1.18 29.55 -1.28
N VAL A 289 -1.89 29.65 -0.18
CA VAL A 289 -3.05 30.55 -0.02
C VAL A 289 -2.88 31.60 1.08
N HIS A 290 -2.04 31.32 2.06
CA HIS A 290 -1.76 32.24 3.17
C HIS A 290 -0.31 32.12 3.63
N GLU A 291 0.22 33.23 4.17
CA GLU A 291 1.48 33.24 4.89
C GLU A 291 1.27 33.82 6.30
N LYS A 292 2.09 33.38 7.25
CA LYS A 292 2.11 33.89 8.62
C LYS A 292 3.55 34.09 9.06
N HIS A 293 3.84 35.25 9.59
CA HIS A 293 5.14 35.67 10.12
C HIS A 293 5.01 35.90 11.62
N ILE A 294 5.28 34.85 12.41
CA ILE A 294 5.22 34.95 13.89
C ILE A 294 6.56 34.45 14.47
N TYR A 295 6.59 33.43 15.30
CA TYR A 295 7.83 32.82 15.80
C TYR A 295 8.53 31.97 14.74
N LYS A 296 7.81 31.54 13.69
CA LYS A 296 8.28 30.81 12.51
C LYS A 296 7.59 31.42 11.28
N GLU A 297 8.12 31.07 10.14
CA GLU A 297 7.52 31.36 8.84
C GLU A 297 6.60 30.22 8.42
N TYR A 298 5.33 30.50 8.20
CA TYR A 298 4.33 29.50 7.80
C TYR A 298 3.79 29.79 6.41
N ILE A 299 3.70 28.76 5.60
CA ILE A 299 2.95 28.77 4.34
C ILE A 299 1.70 27.90 4.52
N GLY A 300 0.54 28.52 4.52
CA GLY A 300 -0.76 27.85 4.49
C GLY A 300 -1.13 27.46 3.08
N VAL A 301 -1.52 26.19 2.90
CA VAL A 301 -1.98 25.67 1.61
C VAL A 301 -3.46 25.30 1.66
N ASP A 302 -4.10 25.15 0.48
CA ASP A 302 -5.52 24.75 0.39
C ASP A 302 -5.77 23.27 0.67
N ALA A 303 -4.73 22.42 0.67
CA ALA A 303 -4.79 21.07 1.21
C ALA A 303 -4.66 21.05 2.74
N CYS A 304 -5.00 19.93 3.36
CA CYS A 304 -4.79 19.67 4.79
C CYS A 304 -4.57 18.17 5.03
N ALA A 305 -4.37 17.75 6.29
CA ALA A 305 -4.14 16.36 6.64
C ALA A 305 -5.29 15.41 6.24
N VAL A 306 -6.49 15.92 5.94
CA VAL A 306 -7.58 15.16 5.32
C VAL A 306 -7.15 14.59 3.96
N ASN A 307 -6.30 15.30 3.22
CA ASN A 307 -5.79 14.88 1.92
C ASN A 307 -4.54 13.99 2.05
N LEU A 308 -3.69 14.24 3.06
CA LEU A 308 -2.47 13.47 3.31
C LEU A 308 -2.15 13.46 4.81
N MET A 309 -2.61 12.44 5.52
CA MET A 309 -2.48 12.38 6.98
C MET A 309 -1.10 11.93 7.48
N ARG A 310 -0.30 11.29 6.64
CA ARG A 310 0.96 10.65 7.05
C ARG A 310 1.95 11.60 7.73
N PRO A 311 2.20 12.83 7.26
CA PRO A 311 3.05 13.77 7.98
C PRO A 311 2.52 14.10 9.38
N ALA A 312 1.20 14.33 9.51
CA ALA A 312 0.56 14.67 10.78
C ALA A 312 0.58 13.51 11.79
N MET A 313 0.34 12.28 11.32
CA MET A 313 0.18 11.09 12.17
C MET A 313 1.52 10.44 12.53
N TYR A 314 2.44 10.37 11.55
CA TYR A 314 3.69 9.60 11.69
C TYR A 314 4.93 10.47 11.67
N GLY A 315 4.80 11.79 11.50
CA GLY A 315 5.95 12.64 11.19
C GLY A 315 6.63 12.27 9.86
N ALA A 316 5.88 11.63 8.95
CA ALA A 316 6.43 11.11 7.70
C ALA A 316 6.92 12.25 6.80
N TYR A 317 8.13 12.08 6.27
CA TYR A 317 8.68 13.00 5.30
C TYR A 317 8.03 12.77 3.92
N HIS A 318 7.60 13.86 3.29
CA HIS A 318 7.34 13.95 1.85
C HIS A 318 8.15 15.09 1.26
N HIS A 319 8.77 14.85 0.11
CA HIS A 319 9.50 15.90 -0.58
C HIS A 319 8.51 16.94 -1.15
N ILE A 320 8.88 18.20 -1.11
CA ILE A 320 8.08 19.30 -1.64
C ILE A 320 8.88 20.00 -2.73
N THR A 321 8.23 20.20 -3.88
CA THR A 321 8.71 21.06 -4.96
C THR A 321 7.78 22.25 -5.11
N VAL A 322 8.35 23.46 -5.12
CA VAL A 322 7.65 24.67 -5.51
C VAL A 322 7.75 24.78 -7.02
N MET A 323 6.64 24.56 -7.71
CA MET A 323 6.62 24.40 -9.17
C MET A 323 7.04 25.69 -9.90
N GLY A 324 7.99 25.54 -10.82
CA GLY A 324 8.60 26.65 -11.55
C GLY A 324 9.70 27.39 -10.79
N LYS A 325 10.07 26.90 -9.61
CA LYS A 325 11.15 27.43 -8.78
C LYS A 325 12.17 26.36 -8.40
N GLU A 326 12.23 25.26 -9.14
CA GLU A 326 13.04 24.07 -8.85
C GLU A 326 14.53 24.40 -8.74
N ASP A 327 15.02 25.32 -9.60
CA ASP A 327 16.42 25.74 -9.68
C ASP A 327 16.73 27.00 -8.80
N GLN A 328 15.75 27.53 -8.06
CA GLN A 328 15.98 28.69 -7.22
C GLN A 328 16.67 28.30 -5.89
N PRO A 329 17.39 29.25 -5.25
CA PRO A 329 17.97 29.01 -3.93
C PRO A 329 16.92 28.59 -2.90
N LYS A 330 17.23 27.58 -2.11
CA LYS A 330 16.39 27.11 -0.99
C LYS A 330 16.83 27.81 0.30
N ASP A 331 16.68 29.12 0.33
CA ASP A 331 17.18 30.01 1.38
C ASP A 331 16.10 30.50 2.38
N HIS A 332 14.89 29.96 2.24
CA HIS A 332 13.80 30.20 3.18
C HIS A 332 13.47 28.94 3.96
N VAL A 333 13.16 29.09 5.25
CA VAL A 333 12.77 27.97 6.13
C VAL A 333 11.30 28.11 6.50
N TYR A 334 10.48 27.18 6.06
CA TYR A 334 9.04 27.19 6.25
C TYR A 334 8.51 25.99 7.00
N ASP A 335 7.44 26.19 7.79
CA ASP A 335 6.45 25.16 8.07
C ASP A 335 5.35 25.28 7.01
N VAL A 336 5.11 24.20 6.23
CA VAL A 336 4.01 24.13 5.26
C VAL A 336 2.81 23.47 5.93
N VAL A 337 1.69 24.20 6.05
CA VAL A 337 0.58 23.83 6.94
C VAL A 337 -0.77 23.83 6.23
N GLY A 338 -1.67 22.98 6.70
CA GLY A 338 -3.06 22.94 6.26
C GLY A 338 -4.00 23.80 7.11
N SER A 339 -5.29 23.61 6.91
CA SER A 339 -6.37 24.44 7.45
C SER A 339 -7.14 23.81 8.62
N LEU A 340 -6.68 22.70 9.18
CA LEU A 340 -7.34 22.05 10.31
C LEU A 340 -7.05 22.76 11.63
N CYS A 341 -8.02 22.71 12.55
CA CYS A 341 -7.82 23.11 13.95
C CYS A 341 -7.02 22.02 14.71
N GLU A 342 -5.95 21.53 14.09
CA GLU A 342 -5.05 20.50 14.57
C GLU A 342 -3.60 20.99 14.38
N ASN A 343 -2.86 21.10 15.49
CA ASN A 343 -1.50 21.65 15.42
C ASN A 343 -0.54 20.82 14.55
N ASN A 344 -0.81 19.51 14.42
CA ASN A 344 -0.01 18.60 13.61
C ASN A 344 -0.40 18.60 12.12
N ASP A 345 -1.35 19.45 11.70
CA ASP A 345 -1.70 19.59 10.28
C ASP A 345 -0.60 20.34 9.51
N LYS A 346 0.54 19.65 9.38
CA LYS A 346 1.77 20.14 8.77
C LYS A 346 2.31 19.12 7.76
N PHE A 347 2.50 19.55 6.52
CA PHE A 347 3.15 18.76 5.49
C PHE A 347 4.67 18.79 5.59
N ALA A 348 5.21 19.87 6.15
CA ALA A 348 6.63 20.04 6.42
C ALA A 348 6.86 20.95 7.63
N VAL A 349 7.95 20.71 8.34
CA VAL A 349 8.41 21.49 9.49
C VAL A 349 9.87 21.86 9.24
N ASP A 350 10.22 23.13 9.46
CA ASP A 350 11.56 23.69 9.28
C ASP A 350 12.20 23.27 7.94
N ARG A 351 11.40 23.37 6.85
CA ARG A 351 11.80 22.94 5.53
C ARG A 351 12.48 24.06 4.76
N GLU A 352 13.71 23.84 4.33
CA GLU A 352 14.41 24.73 3.38
C GLU A 352 13.78 24.60 1.99
N LEU A 353 13.22 25.70 1.50
CA LEU A 353 12.52 25.79 0.21
C LEU A 353 12.88 27.12 -0.48
N PRO A 354 12.69 27.24 -1.80
CA PRO A 354 12.69 28.52 -2.47
C PRO A 354 11.61 29.45 -1.88
N LYS A 355 11.75 30.76 -2.09
CA LYS A 355 10.69 31.70 -1.72
C LYS A 355 9.36 31.28 -2.33
N ILE A 356 8.35 31.14 -1.48
CA ILE A 356 6.99 30.81 -1.89
C ILE A 356 6.16 32.10 -1.96
N ASP A 357 5.53 32.35 -3.09
CA ASP A 357 4.58 33.43 -3.27
C ASP A 357 3.13 32.88 -3.27
N MET A 358 2.17 33.69 -2.85
CA MET A 358 0.77 33.27 -2.84
C MET A 358 0.28 32.94 -4.24
N GLY A 359 -0.33 31.78 -4.38
CA GLY A 359 -0.75 31.21 -5.68
C GLY A 359 0.26 30.25 -6.30
N ASP A 360 1.46 30.09 -5.74
CA ASP A 360 2.40 29.06 -6.20
C ASP A 360 1.82 27.67 -6.02
N PHE A 361 2.05 26.80 -7.00
CA PHE A 361 1.75 25.38 -6.88
C PHE A 361 2.81 24.68 -6.04
N ILE A 362 2.33 23.96 -5.04
CA ILE A 362 3.13 23.12 -4.15
C ILE A 362 2.86 21.67 -4.52
N TYR A 363 3.89 20.98 -5.01
CA TYR A 363 3.84 19.58 -5.39
C TYR A 363 4.44 18.72 -4.28
N ILE A 364 3.61 17.90 -3.64
CA ILE A 364 4.02 17.00 -2.55
C ILE A 364 4.18 15.61 -3.14
N HIS A 365 5.42 15.11 -3.16
CA HIS A 365 5.82 13.87 -3.82
C HIS A 365 5.41 12.61 -3.06
N ASP A 366 5.44 11.48 -3.75
CA ASP A 366 5.38 10.12 -3.19
C ASP A 366 4.08 9.84 -2.42
N THR A 367 2.96 10.40 -2.88
CA THR A 367 1.65 10.24 -2.22
C THR A 367 0.77 9.17 -2.88
N GLY A 368 1.28 8.44 -3.89
CA GLY A 368 0.51 7.47 -4.65
C GLY A 368 0.10 6.21 -3.89
N ALA A 369 0.65 5.99 -2.70
CA ALA A 369 0.26 4.93 -1.80
C ALA A 369 0.11 5.46 -0.38
N HIS A 370 -0.95 5.05 0.32
CA HIS A 370 -1.27 5.51 1.68
C HIS A 370 -1.37 7.04 1.77
N GLY A 371 -1.70 7.68 0.66
CA GLY A 371 -2.02 9.10 0.57
C GLY A 371 -3.52 9.31 0.67
N PHE A 372 -4.21 9.34 -0.47
CA PHE A 372 -5.66 9.48 -0.50
C PHE A 372 -6.38 8.38 0.31
N SER A 373 -5.92 7.13 0.22
CA SER A 373 -6.54 5.98 0.88
C SER A 373 -6.65 6.11 2.39
N MET A 374 -5.71 6.78 3.05
CA MET A 374 -5.72 7.02 4.50
C MET A 374 -6.48 8.31 4.89
N GLY A 375 -7.10 8.99 3.94
CA GLY A 375 -7.85 10.21 4.20
C GLY A 375 -9.05 10.00 5.14
N TYR A 376 -9.43 11.06 5.82
CA TYR A 376 -10.51 11.10 6.80
C TYR A 376 -11.23 12.45 6.71
N ASN A 377 -12.30 12.65 7.47
CA ASN A 377 -12.94 13.94 7.60
C ASN A 377 -12.73 14.51 9.01
N TYR A 378 -12.15 15.69 9.10
CA TYR A 378 -12.00 16.46 10.33
C TYR A 378 -12.28 17.95 10.06
N ASN A 379 -12.82 18.67 11.04
CA ASN A 379 -13.34 20.04 10.88
C ASN A 379 -14.35 20.18 9.71
N GLY A 380 -15.01 19.12 9.28
CA GLY A 380 -15.89 19.14 8.13
C GLY A 380 -15.19 19.40 6.79
N ARG A 381 -13.87 19.24 6.72
CA ARG A 381 -13.13 19.36 5.45
C ARG A 381 -13.43 18.19 4.55
N LEU A 382 -13.61 18.48 3.27
CA LEU A 382 -13.96 17.51 2.24
C LEU A 382 -12.71 16.97 1.58
N ARG A 383 -12.80 15.72 1.10
CA ARG A 383 -11.70 15.05 0.40
C ARG A 383 -11.58 15.57 -1.03
N SER A 384 -10.35 15.65 -1.51
CA SER A 384 -10.00 16.15 -2.84
C SER A 384 -10.35 15.18 -3.96
N ALA A 385 -10.27 15.65 -5.21
CA ALA A 385 -10.33 14.79 -6.39
C ALA A 385 -9.08 13.92 -6.55
N GLU A 386 -9.21 12.85 -7.36
CA GLU A 386 -8.11 12.05 -7.88
C GLU A 386 -8.11 12.09 -9.40
N LEU A 387 -6.96 12.40 -9.97
CA LEU A 387 -6.73 12.54 -11.40
C LEU A 387 -5.71 11.52 -11.89
N LEU A 388 -5.88 11.01 -13.10
CA LEU A 388 -4.93 10.12 -13.77
C LEU A 388 -4.30 10.86 -14.96
N LEU A 389 -2.99 11.05 -14.92
CA LEU A 389 -2.21 11.45 -16.08
C LEU A 389 -1.95 10.19 -16.91
N LYS A 390 -2.60 10.12 -18.08
CA LYS A 390 -2.53 8.96 -18.96
C LYS A 390 -1.23 8.93 -19.77
N GLU A 391 -0.89 7.78 -20.32
CA GLU A 391 0.31 7.60 -21.17
C GLU A 391 0.32 8.56 -22.39
N ASP A 392 -0.85 8.96 -22.91
CA ASP A 392 -0.97 9.90 -24.02
C ASP A 392 -0.87 11.38 -23.61
N GLY A 393 -0.66 11.64 -22.30
CA GLY A 393 -0.56 12.99 -21.73
C GLY A 393 -1.90 13.65 -21.41
N SER A 394 -3.03 13.00 -21.69
CA SER A 394 -4.34 13.49 -21.26
C SER A 394 -4.57 13.24 -19.76
N VAL A 395 -5.46 14.03 -19.16
CA VAL A 395 -5.81 13.89 -17.73
C VAL A 395 -7.26 13.50 -17.59
N GLU A 396 -7.52 12.43 -16.87
CA GLU A 396 -8.84 11.90 -16.56
C GLU A 396 -9.15 12.03 -15.08
N MET A 397 -10.35 12.49 -14.71
CA MET A 397 -10.80 12.47 -13.33
C MET A 397 -11.31 11.07 -12.97
N ILE A 398 -10.56 10.35 -12.14
CA ILE A 398 -10.86 8.98 -11.71
C ILE A 398 -11.62 8.91 -10.38
N ARG A 399 -11.70 10.04 -9.68
CA ARG A 399 -12.59 10.27 -8.53
C ARG A 399 -12.85 11.77 -8.42
N ARG A 400 -14.11 12.16 -8.34
CA ARG A 400 -14.45 13.57 -8.06
C ARG A 400 -14.14 13.95 -6.61
N ALA A 401 -13.94 15.22 -6.36
CA ALA A 401 -13.90 15.73 -5.00
C ALA A 401 -15.25 15.49 -4.28
N GLU A 402 -15.19 15.36 -2.96
CA GLU A 402 -16.40 15.36 -2.14
C GLU A 402 -17.10 16.73 -2.19
N THR A 403 -18.41 16.68 -2.05
CA THR A 403 -19.29 17.84 -1.89
C THR A 403 -19.93 17.81 -0.49
N PRO A 404 -20.53 18.91 0.00
CA PRO A 404 -21.29 18.86 1.24
C PRO A 404 -22.36 17.76 1.27
N ALA A 405 -22.95 17.40 0.12
CA ALA A 405 -23.91 16.32 0.03
C ALA A 405 -23.31 14.96 0.41
N ASP A 406 -22.05 14.70 0.04
CA ASP A 406 -21.34 13.47 0.42
C ASP A 406 -21.07 13.43 1.94
N TYR A 407 -20.65 14.55 2.50
CA TYR A 407 -20.41 14.67 3.95
C TYR A 407 -21.67 14.43 4.77
N PHE A 408 -22.81 14.90 4.29
CA PHE A 408 -24.11 14.76 4.95
C PHE A 408 -24.93 13.54 4.51
N ALA A 409 -24.39 12.69 3.62
CA ALA A 409 -25.15 11.58 3.03
C ALA A 409 -25.72 10.57 4.05
N THR A 410 -25.11 10.45 5.23
CA THR A 410 -25.53 9.53 6.29
C THR A 410 -26.46 10.19 7.34
N PHE A 411 -26.74 11.49 7.23
CA PHE A 411 -27.61 12.19 8.18
C PHE A 411 -29.02 12.32 7.65
N ASP A 412 -30.00 12.03 8.51
CA ASP A 412 -31.39 12.39 8.28
C ASP A 412 -31.73 13.65 9.08
N PHE A 413 -31.90 14.76 8.37
CA PHE A 413 -32.23 16.04 8.97
C PHE A 413 -33.74 16.23 9.20
N SER A 414 -34.62 15.30 8.77
CA SER A 414 -36.07 15.44 8.83
C SER A 414 -36.59 15.67 10.25
N ASP A 415 -35.93 15.09 11.26
CA ASP A 415 -36.32 15.22 12.66
C ASP A 415 -35.59 16.35 13.40
N ILE A 416 -34.47 16.83 12.87
CA ILE A 416 -33.66 17.91 13.49
C ILE A 416 -34.15 19.30 13.04
N MET A 417 -34.70 19.38 11.83
CA MET A 417 -35.14 20.63 11.21
C MET A 417 -36.61 20.94 11.50
N LYS A 418 -37.29 20.13 12.33
CA LYS A 418 -38.66 20.41 12.86
C LYS A 418 -38.58 21.24 14.11
#